data_1c63f3ea46d5a36462f78bf8dc33a7f3
#
_entry.id   1c63f3ea46d5a36462f78bf8dc33a7f3
#
_cell.length_a   1.000
_cell.length_b   1.000
_cell.length_c   1.000
_cell.angle_alpha   90.00
_cell.angle_beta   90.00
_cell.angle_gamma   90.00
#
_symmetry.space_group_name_H-M   'P 1'
#
loop_
_entity.id
_entity.type
_entity.pdbx_description
1 polymer ?
#
loop_
_entity_poly.entity_id
_entity_poly.type
_entity_poly.pdbx_seq_one_letter_code
_entity_poly.pdbx_strand_id
1 'polypeptide(L)'
;WLCVIAALPPIGAAVYFLTLYKPRPCAKAPCPCGPAECQSCRYFADGGEFFDSLFSAVDGAERTIYLEFYILAKGRVFDGLCAGLERALERGVEVKIITDGLGSALRLPKKQLKRLKKRGAQVKIFNRLIPPPLSRLNFRDHRKIAVIDGKIAFAGGMNIADEYANITRPHGHWKDSAFAVTGSAAAHFEGLFLAGWRGCDMACPQLSGERGFVPVHDSPPALRGRASALISRAIFNATARVWIFTPYLCPDERIFAALCDAAARGVDVKILVPAVPDKKSAYAITLDCTARLVRRGVKVYAYTPGFMHAKAVICDGGCFLGSYNLDCRSLWLNYECGARFKDGITDDVARDFEGCLALSAPIEGRKRRLARLLSPLA
;
A
#
# COMPACT_ATOMS: atom_id res chain seq x y z
N TRP A 1 -9.12 19.69 9.60
CA TRP A 1 -8.59 19.99 10.94
C TRP A 1 -7.71 21.23 10.94
N LEU A 2 -6.83 21.40 9.97
CA LEU A 2 -5.94 22.56 9.89
C LEU A 2 -6.67 23.86 9.72
N CYS A 3 -7.73 23.90 8.92
CA CYS A 3 -8.59 25.08 8.84
C CYS A 3 -9.25 25.39 10.20
N VAL A 4 -9.64 24.37 10.97
CA VAL A 4 -10.20 24.54 12.31
C VAL A 4 -9.13 24.94 13.33
N ILE A 5 -7.92 24.35 13.26
CA ILE A 5 -6.78 24.73 14.11
C ILE A 5 -6.30 26.16 13.77
N ALA A 6 -6.24 26.52 12.49
CA ALA A 6 -5.83 27.85 12.05
C ALA A 6 -6.87 28.94 12.37
N ALA A 7 -8.17 28.62 12.25
CA ALA A 7 -9.26 29.57 12.55
C ALA A 7 -9.56 29.72 14.05
N LEU A 8 -9.37 28.67 14.84
CA LEU A 8 -9.64 28.61 16.28
C LEU A 8 -8.58 27.78 17.00
N PRO A 9 -7.31 28.29 17.11
CA PRO A 9 -6.17 27.50 17.59
C PRO A 9 -6.41 26.74 18.91
N PRO A 10 -6.96 27.36 19.98
CA PRO A 10 -7.17 26.62 21.23
C PRO A 10 -8.27 25.56 21.12
N ILE A 11 -9.35 25.82 20.39
CA ILE A 11 -10.44 24.87 20.20
C ILE A 11 -10.02 23.76 19.24
N GLY A 12 -9.32 24.10 18.16
CA GLY A 12 -8.79 23.15 17.20
C GLY A 12 -7.78 22.20 17.81
N ALA A 13 -6.88 22.71 18.67
CA ALA A 13 -5.94 21.88 19.43
C ALA A 13 -6.68 20.97 20.43
N ALA A 14 -7.64 21.51 21.21
CA ALA A 14 -8.44 20.72 22.14
C ALA A 14 -9.21 19.61 21.41
N VAL A 15 -9.87 19.93 20.30
CA VAL A 15 -10.60 18.95 19.49
C VAL A 15 -9.62 17.92 18.88
N TYR A 16 -8.44 18.34 18.42
CA TYR A 16 -7.40 17.42 17.95
C TYR A 16 -6.97 16.45 19.06
N PHE A 17 -6.65 16.94 20.27
CA PHE A 17 -6.28 16.10 21.39
C PHE A 17 -7.43 15.22 21.91
N LEU A 18 -8.66 15.71 21.94
CA LEU A 18 -9.85 14.94 22.34
C LEU A 18 -10.20 13.86 21.31
N THR A 19 -9.81 14.06 20.05
CA THR A 19 -10.02 13.09 18.97
C THR A 19 -8.84 12.16 18.73
N LEU A 20 -7.72 12.35 19.45
CA LEU A 20 -6.63 11.37 19.48
C LEU A 20 -7.18 10.06 20.05
N TYR A 21 -7.50 9.16 19.15
CA TYR A 21 -7.96 7.83 19.52
C TYR A 21 -6.85 7.11 20.27
N LYS A 22 -7.09 6.88 21.57
CA LYS A 22 -6.33 5.86 22.30
C LYS A 22 -7.01 4.52 22.00
N PRO A 23 -6.43 3.66 21.14
CA PRO A 23 -7.02 2.36 20.93
C PRO A 23 -7.01 1.60 22.23
N ARG A 24 -8.10 0.91 22.49
CA ARG A 24 -8.07 -0.14 23.51
C ARG A 24 -7.04 -1.16 23.03
N PRO A 25 -6.15 -1.64 23.93
CA PRO A 25 -5.29 -2.75 23.59
C PRO A 25 -6.18 -3.90 23.13
N CYS A 26 -6.14 -4.22 21.85
CA CYS A 26 -6.81 -5.39 21.32
C CYS A 26 -5.93 -6.60 21.62
N ALA A 27 -6.54 -7.72 21.98
CA ALA A 27 -5.82 -8.98 22.08
C ALA A 27 -5.14 -9.24 20.73
N LYS A 28 -3.84 -9.50 20.75
CA LYS A 28 -3.12 -9.86 19.53
C LYS A 28 -3.49 -11.30 19.14
N ALA A 29 -4.09 -11.44 17.96
CA ALA A 29 -4.24 -12.78 17.40
C ALA A 29 -2.83 -13.37 17.16
N PRO A 30 -2.59 -14.64 17.52
CA PRO A 30 -1.31 -15.26 17.21
C PRO A 30 -1.10 -15.25 15.69
N CYS A 31 0.16 -15.09 15.26
CA CYS A 31 0.51 -15.34 13.87
C CYS A 31 0.26 -16.84 13.59
N PRO A 32 -0.60 -17.20 12.63
CA PRO A 32 -1.00 -18.59 12.44
C PRO A 32 0.13 -19.47 11.89
N CYS A 33 1.20 -18.87 11.44
CA CYS A 33 2.37 -19.55 10.90
C CYS A 33 3.62 -19.14 11.68
N GLY A 34 4.50 -20.09 11.88
CA GLY A 34 5.90 -19.83 12.20
C GLY A 34 6.55 -18.91 11.15
N PRO A 35 7.83 -19.08 10.86
CA PRO A 35 8.48 -18.36 9.78
C PRO A 35 7.76 -18.59 8.46
N ALA A 36 7.25 -17.52 7.83
CA ALA A 36 6.56 -17.62 6.56
C ALA A 36 7.54 -18.03 5.46
N GLU A 37 7.26 -19.14 4.78
CA GLU A 37 7.99 -19.59 3.59
C GLU A 37 7.16 -19.34 2.35
N CYS A 38 7.80 -18.73 1.36
CA CYS A 38 7.22 -18.50 0.05
C CYS A 38 7.64 -19.67 -0.86
N GLN A 39 6.67 -20.53 -1.22
CA GLN A 39 6.93 -21.64 -2.13
C GLN A 39 7.06 -21.16 -3.58
N SER A 40 6.21 -20.22 -3.97
CA SER A 40 6.32 -19.51 -5.24
C SER A 40 5.88 -18.06 -5.09
N CYS A 41 6.47 -17.19 -5.88
CA CYS A 41 6.06 -15.78 -5.97
C CYS A 41 5.99 -15.35 -7.43
N ARG A 42 5.05 -14.46 -7.73
CA ARG A 42 4.89 -13.81 -9.03
C ARG A 42 4.77 -12.31 -8.83
N TYR A 43 5.50 -11.54 -9.60
CA TYR A 43 5.39 -10.08 -9.69
C TYR A 43 4.40 -9.69 -10.79
N PHE A 44 3.63 -8.63 -10.56
CA PHE A 44 2.74 -8.03 -11.55
C PHE A 44 3.13 -6.56 -11.71
N ALA A 45 3.66 -6.23 -12.86
CA ALA A 45 3.97 -4.87 -13.28
C ALA A 45 2.78 -4.17 -13.93
N ASP A 46 1.77 -4.94 -14.35
CA ASP A 46 0.58 -4.49 -15.08
C ASP A 46 -0.71 -4.93 -14.38
N GLY A 47 -1.70 -4.03 -14.39
CA GLY A 47 -2.98 -4.29 -13.75
C GLY A 47 -3.84 -5.30 -14.50
N GLY A 48 -3.75 -5.39 -15.82
CA GLY A 48 -4.47 -6.39 -16.61
C GLY A 48 -4.07 -7.80 -16.19
N GLU A 49 -2.75 -8.08 -16.20
CA GLU A 49 -2.23 -9.37 -15.76
C GLU A 49 -2.60 -9.71 -14.30
N PHE A 50 -2.56 -8.69 -13.42
CA PHE A 50 -2.94 -8.87 -12.03
C PHE A 50 -4.41 -9.28 -11.90
N PHE A 51 -5.34 -8.57 -12.58
CA PHE A 51 -6.76 -8.88 -12.49
C PHE A 51 -7.11 -10.21 -13.16
N ASP A 52 -6.50 -10.55 -14.29
CA ASP A 52 -6.69 -11.84 -14.93
C ASP A 52 -6.28 -13.00 -14.01
N SER A 53 -5.12 -12.86 -13.33
CA SER A 53 -4.65 -13.84 -12.36
C SER A 53 -5.55 -13.93 -11.13
N LEU A 54 -6.02 -12.78 -10.60
CA LEU A 54 -6.94 -12.72 -9.46
C LEU A 54 -8.29 -13.36 -9.81
N PHE A 55 -8.86 -13.04 -10.99
CA PHE A 55 -10.15 -13.57 -11.41
C PHE A 55 -10.08 -15.07 -11.65
N SER A 56 -9.01 -15.56 -12.28
CA SER A 56 -8.76 -16.99 -12.42
C SER A 56 -8.70 -17.71 -11.06
N ALA A 57 -8.01 -17.12 -10.08
CA ALA A 57 -7.95 -17.68 -8.73
C ALA A 57 -9.33 -17.67 -8.03
N VAL A 58 -10.14 -16.63 -8.22
CA VAL A 58 -11.52 -16.54 -7.69
C VAL A 58 -12.41 -17.59 -8.32
N ASP A 59 -12.30 -17.81 -9.63
CA ASP A 59 -13.07 -18.81 -10.33
C ASP A 59 -12.69 -20.25 -9.92
N GLY A 60 -11.41 -20.47 -9.58
CA GLY A 60 -10.91 -21.75 -9.07
C GLY A 60 -11.10 -21.98 -7.55
N ALA A 61 -11.69 -21.04 -6.83
CA ALA A 61 -11.86 -21.15 -5.38
C ALA A 61 -12.81 -22.29 -4.98
N GLU A 62 -12.42 -23.04 -3.97
CA GLU A 62 -13.14 -24.22 -3.45
C GLU A 62 -13.75 -23.99 -2.06
N ARG A 63 -13.12 -23.18 -1.21
CA ARG A 63 -13.51 -23.00 0.20
C ARG A 63 -13.71 -21.57 0.62
N THR A 64 -12.72 -20.69 0.38
CA THR A 64 -12.73 -19.33 0.94
C THR A 64 -12.17 -18.30 -0.03
N ILE A 65 -12.82 -17.14 -0.08
CA ILE A 65 -12.32 -15.94 -0.76
C ILE A 65 -12.37 -14.78 0.23
N TYR A 66 -11.20 -14.25 0.59
CA TYR A 66 -11.06 -13.11 1.50
C TYR A 66 -10.44 -11.93 0.76
N LEU A 67 -11.17 -10.81 0.71
CA LEU A 67 -10.79 -9.60 -0.01
C LEU A 67 -10.74 -8.39 0.94
N GLU A 68 -9.62 -7.70 1.00
CA GLU A 68 -9.42 -6.47 1.76
C GLU A 68 -8.82 -5.41 0.85
N PHE A 69 -9.58 -4.37 0.52
CA PHE A 69 -9.14 -3.32 -0.38
C PHE A 69 -9.54 -1.94 0.12
N TYR A 70 -8.60 -1.00 0.09
CA TYR A 70 -8.85 0.40 0.43
C TYR A 70 -9.92 1.01 -0.47
N ILE A 71 -9.86 0.75 -1.79
CA ILE A 71 -10.84 1.22 -2.77
C ILE A 71 -11.51 0.02 -3.45
N LEU A 72 -12.85 -0.03 -3.35
CA LEU A 72 -13.72 -0.79 -4.24
C LEU A 72 -14.55 0.23 -5.03
N ALA A 73 -14.33 0.32 -6.33
CA ALA A 73 -15.03 1.27 -7.18
C ALA A 73 -15.93 0.57 -8.20
N LYS A 74 -17.04 1.24 -8.52
CA LYS A 74 -17.87 0.82 -9.67
C LYS A 74 -17.04 0.88 -10.95
N GLY A 75 -17.22 -0.11 -11.82
CA GLY A 75 -16.54 -0.18 -13.09
C GLY A 75 -16.39 -1.61 -13.58
N ARG A 76 -15.77 -1.78 -14.73
CA ARG A 76 -15.62 -3.08 -15.42
C ARG A 76 -14.82 -4.09 -14.60
N VAL A 77 -13.76 -3.63 -13.92
CA VAL A 77 -12.94 -4.48 -13.03
C VAL A 77 -13.80 -5.05 -11.89
N PHE A 78 -14.59 -4.19 -11.21
CA PHE A 78 -15.45 -4.68 -10.12
C PHE A 78 -16.59 -5.55 -10.63
N ASP A 79 -17.15 -5.26 -11.80
CA ASP A 79 -18.22 -6.07 -12.39
C ASP A 79 -17.73 -7.47 -12.75
N GLY A 80 -16.52 -7.60 -13.29
CA GLY A 80 -15.86 -8.90 -13.54
C GLY A 80 -15.61 -9.68 -12.24
N LEU A 81 -15.02 -9.01 -11.21
CA LEU A 81 -14.84 -9.62 -9.89
C LEU A 81 -16.18 -10.06 -9.30
N CYS A 82 -17.21 -9.21 -9.36
CA CYS A 82 -18.52 -9.51 -8.80
C CYS A 82 -19.15 -10.77 -9.43
N ALA A 83 -19.03 -10.93 -10.75
CA ALA A 83 -19.51 -12.12 -11.45
C ALA A 83 -18.78 -13.40 -10.99
N GLY A 84 -17.44 -13.35 -10.82
CA GLY A 84 -16.67 -14.46 -10.24
C GLY A 84 -17.09 -14.81 -8.81
N LEU A 85 -17.29 -13.78 -7.98
CA LEU A 85 -17.76 -13.98 -6.59
C LEU A 85 -19.16 -14.57 -6.51
N GLU A 86 -20.06 -14.22 -7.43
CA GLU A 86 -21.40 -14.81 -7.51
C GLU A 86 -21.33 -16.29 -7.84
N ARG A 87 -20.52 -16.68 -8.85
CA ARG A 87 -20.27 -18.10 -9.17
C ARG A 87 -19.65 -18.87 -7.99
N ALA A 88 -18.71 -18.26 -7.27
CA ALA A 88 -18.11 -18.87 -6.10
C ALA A 88 -19.14 -19.10 -4.98
N LEU A 89 -20.00 -18.11 -4.69
CA LEU A 89 -21.10 -18.26 -3.72
C LEU A 89 -22.10 -19.35 -4.11
N GLU A 90 -22.41 -19.52 -5.41
CA GLU A 90 -23.25 -20.61 -5.91
C GLU A 90 -22.62 -21.99 -5.68
N ARG A 91 -21.28 -22.07 -5.67
CA ARG A 91 -20.54 -23.30 -5.31
C ARG A 91 -20.43 -23.53 -3.79
N GLY A 92 -20.94 -22.61 -2.95
CA GLY A 92 -20.85 -22.69 -1.48
C GLY A 92 -19.56 -22.13 -0.90
N VAL A 93 -18.74 -21.41 -1.67
CA VAL A 93 -17.49 -20.80 -1.19
C VAL A 93 -17.80 -19.65 -0.22
N GLU A 94 -17.11 -19.62 0.91
CA GLU A 94 -17.22 -18.50 1.86
C GLU A 94 -16.57 -17.26 1.30
N VAL A 95 -17.31 -16.14 1.19
CA VAL A 95 -16.81 -14.86 0.70
C VAL A 95 -16.88 -13.82 1.78
N LYS A 96 -15.71 -13.26 2.17
CA LYS A 96 -15.60 -12.11 3.09
C LYS A 96 -14.88 -10.94 2.44
N ILE A 97 -15.45 -9.74 2.58
CA ILE A 97 -14.91 -8.51 1.98
C ILE A 97 -14.74 -7.44 3.05
N ILE A 98 -13.55 -6.87 3.17
CA ILE A 98 -13.28 -5.64 3.94
C ILE A 98 -13.01 -4.50 2.95
N THR A 99 -13.57 -3.34 3.21
CA THR A 99 -13.22 -2.12 2.47
C THR A 99 -13.22 -0.90 3.39
N ASP A 100 -12.36 0.08 3.09
CA ASP A 100 -12.24 1.28 3.91
C ASP A 100 -13.43 2.24 3.70
N GLY A 101 -13.92 2.83 4.81
CA GLY A 101 -15.05 3.73 4.78
C GLY A 101 -14.79 5.08 4.12
N LEU A 102 -13.52 5.54 4.05
CA LEU A 102 -13.13 6.77 3.36
C LEU A 102 -12.69 6.49 1.92
N GLY A 103 -11.81 5.51 1.72
CA GLY A 103 -11.26 5.19 0.40
C GLY A 103 -12.33 4.84 -0.62
N SER A 104 -13.36 4.13 -0.20
CA SER A 104 -14.47 3.71 -1.06
C SER A 104 -15.72 4.60 -0.99
N ALA A 105 -15.75 5.63 -0.13
CA ALA A 105 -16.99 6.36 0.26
C ALA A 105 -17.86 6.80 -0.92
N LEU A 106 -17.27 7.47 -1.92
CA LEU A 106 -17.99 8.03 -3.07
C LEU A 106 -18.12 7.05 -4.25
N ARG A 107 -17.27 6.02 -4.30
CA ARG A 107 -17.14 5.12 -5.44
C ARG A 107 -17.70 3.72 -5.19
N LEU A 108 -18.11 3.44 -3.93
CA LEU A 108 -18.53 2.12 -3.48
C LEU A 108 -19.66 1.54 -4.35
N PRO A 109 -19.52 0.31 -4.86
CA PRO A 109 -20.51 -0.37 -5.69
C PRO A 109 -21.67 -0.94 -4.84
N LYS A 110 -22.46 -0.04 -4.22
CA LYS A 110 -23.48 -0.39 -3.20
C LYS A 110 -24.50 -1.40 -3.70
N LYS A 111 -24.92 -1.31 -4.99
CA LYS A 111 -25.92 -2.23 -5.57
C LYS A 111 -25.36 -3.64 -5.70
N GLN A 112 -24.15 -3.79 -6.23
CA GLN A 112 -23.48 -5.08 -6.40
C GLN A 112 -23.15 -5.70 -5.03
N LEU A 113 -22.63 -4.94 -4.07
CA LEU A 113 -22.37 -5.43 -2.71
C LEU A 113 -23.65 -5.87 -2.00
N LYS A 114 -24.80 -5.19 -2.22
CA LYS A 114 -26.10 -5.63 -1.69
C LYS A 114 -26.54 -6.96 -2.33
N ARG A 115 -26.26 -7.15 -3.64
CA ARG A 115 -26.55 -8.40 -4.36
C ARG A 115 -25.69 -9.55 -3.84
N LEU A 116 -24.38 -9.35 -3.67
CA LEU A 116 -23.47 -10.34 -3.09
C LEU A 116 -23.89 -10.73 -1.67
N LYS A 117 -24.28 -9.75 -0.82
CA LYS A 117 -24.79 -10.02 0.54
C LYS A 117 -26.05 -10.89 0.54
N LYS A 118 -26.98 -10.67 -0.39
CA LYS A 118 -28.18 -11.48 -0.51
C LYS A 118 -27.86 -12.94 -0.91
N ARG A 119 -26.71 -13.17 -1.57
CA ARG A 119 -26.20 -14.49 -1.94
C ARG A 119 -25.30 -15.13 -0.88
N GLY A 120 -25.10 -14.48 0.28
CA GLY A 120 -24.34 -15.03 1.40
C GLY A 120 -22.97 -14.39 1.64
N ALA A 121 -22.50 -13.46 0.81
CA ALA A 121 -21.24 -12.76 1.07
C ALA A 121 -21.32 -11.88 2.33
N GLN A 122 -20.26 -11.88 3.10
CA GLN A 122 -20.12 -11.03 4.28
C GLN A 122 -19.26 -9.80 3.92
N VAL A 123 -19.75 -8.60 4.22
CA VAL A 123 -19.06 -7.34 3.88
C VAL A 123 -18.95 -6.45 5.09
N LYS A 124 -17.72 -6.09 5.45
CA LYS A 124 -17.35 -5.18 6.53
C LYS A 124 -16.81 -3.88 5.95
N ILE A 125 -17.28 -2.74 6.45
CA ILE A 125 -16.73 -1.43 6.11
C ILE A 125 -15.87 -0.97 7.30
N PHE A 126 -14.57 -0.84 7.08
CA PHE A 126 -13.62 -0.41 8.08
C PHE A 126 -13.74 1.09 8.34
N ASN A 127 -13.75 1.50 9.60
CA ASN A 127 -13.81 2.89 10.05
C ASN A 127 -14.75 3.78 9.22
N ARG A 128 -16.06 3.45 9.26
CA ARG A 128 -17.12 4.25 8.60
C ARG A 128 -17.02 5.72 9.01
N LEU A 129 -17.34 6.62 8.08
CA LEU A 129 -17.33 8.07 8.34
C LEU A 129 -18.47 8.54 9.22
N ILE A 130 -19.60 7.83 9.25
CA ILE A 130 -20.82 8.23 9.94
C ILE A 130 -21.41 7.01 10.70
N PRO A 131 -21.76 7.12 12.00
CA PRO A 131 -21.51 8.24 12.90
C PRO A 131 -20.02 8.32 13.29
N PRO A 132 -19.50 9.53 13.48
CA PRO A 132 -18.09 9.69 13.80
C PRO A 132 -17.78 9.21 15.21
N PRO A 133 -16.65 8.55 15.45
CA PRO A 133 -15.64 9.20 16.23
C PRO A 133 -14.59 9.76 15.27
N LEU A 134 -14.43 11.07 15.28
CA LEU A 134 -13.46 11.83 14.49
C LEU A 134 -12.03 11.27 14.64
N SER A 135 -11.75 10.68 15.81
CA SER A 135 -10.53 9.95 16.14
C SER A 135 -10.17 8.81 15.18
N ARG A 136 -11.17 8.20 14.51
CA ARG A 136 -10.93 7.13 13.53
C ARG A 136 -10.63 7.63 12.11
N LEU A 137 -10.79 8.94 11.85
CA LEU A 137 -10.53 9.50 10.52
C LEU A 137 -9.08 9.36 10.09
N ASN A 138 -8.13 9.40 11.03
CA ASN A 138 -6.71 9.30 10.75
C ASN A 138 -6.24 7.87 10.44
N PHE A 139 -6.90 6.85 10.98
CA PHE A 139 -6.50 5.47 10.83
C PHE A 139 -7.29 4.83 9.70
N ARG A 140 -6.64 4.66 8.54
CA ARG A 140 -7.26 4.08 7.35
C ARG A 140 -6.70 2.71 7.04
N ASP A 141 -7.54 1.83 6.57
CA ASP A 141 -7.14 0.53 6.08
C ASP A 141 -6.68 0.65 4.63
N HIS A 142 -5.38 0.83 4.46
CA HIS A 142 -4.78 1.01 3.13
C HIS A 142 -4.23 -0.30 2.55
N ARG A 143 -4.50 -1.44 3.17
CA ARG A 143 -4.14 -2.76 2.67
C ARG A 143 -4.88 -3.09 1.38
N LYS A 144 -4.26 -3.91 0.55
CA LYS A 144 -4.84 -4.53 -0.62
C LYS A 144 -4.41 -5.98 -0.60
N ILE A 145 -5.33 -6.84 -0.19
CA ILE A 145 -5.11 -8.27 0.02
C ILE A 145 -6.24 -9.04 -0.64
N ALA A 146 -5.92 -10.09 -1.38
CA ALA A 146 -6.86 -11.13 -1.73
C ALA A 146 -6.25 -12.49 -1.35
N VAL A 147 -6.98 -13.30 -0.60
CA VAL A 147 -6.54 -14.66 -0.24
C VAL A 147 -7.59 -15.65 -0.70
N ILE A 148 -7.15 -16.66 -1.42
CA ILE A 148 -8.01 -17.70 -1.99
C ILE A 148 -7.60 -19.02 -1.37
N ASP A 149 -8.54 -19.68 -0.67
CA ASP A 149 -8.41 -20.99 -0.01
C ASP A 149 -7.27 -21.10 1.02
N GLY A 150 -6.67 -19.97 1.43
CA GLY A 150 -5.43 -19.96 2.21
C GLY A 150 -4.21 -20.47 1.42
N LYS A 151 -4.37 -20.78 0.13
CA LYS A 151 -3.34 -21.37 -0.74
C LYS A 151 -2.55 -20.34 -1.51
N ILE A 152 -3.21 -19.26 -1.97
CA ILE A 152 -2.59 -18.15 -2.71
C ILE A 152 -3.05 -16.82 -2.11
N ALA A 153 -2.11 -15.90 -1.95
CA ALA A 153 -2.39 -14.53 -1.53
C ALA A 153 -1.83 -13.53 -2.55
N PHE A 154 -2.65 -12.56 -2.91
CA PHE A 154 -2.28 -11.39 -3.71
C PHE A 154 -2.16 -10.19 -2.78
N ALA A 155 -1.08 -9.40 -2.93
CA ALA A 155 -0.91 -8.15 -2.19
C ALA A 155 -0.13 -7.12 -3.02
N GLY A 156 -0.19 -5.83 -2.62
CA GLY A 156 0.54 -4.78 -3.33
C GLY A 156 -0.13 -3.41 -3.29
N GLY A 157 0.03 -2.63 -4.37
CA GLY A 157 -0.50 -1.29 -4.52
C GLY A 157 -1.90 -1.22 -5.14
N MET A 158 -2.33 -2.26 -5.88
CA MET A 158 -3.50 -2.23 -6.74
C MET A 158 -4.82 -2.31 -5.98
N ASN A 159 -5.75 -1.39 -6.25
CA ASN A 159 -7.13 -1.45 -5.77
C ASN A 159 -8.06 -1.99 -6.85
N ILE A 160 -9.31 -2.26 -6.50
CA ILE A 160 -10.34 -2.74 -7.43
C ILE A 160 -11.04 -1.54 -8.07
N ALA A 161 -10.46 -1.04 -9.15
CA ALA A 161 -11.02 0.06 -9.95
C ALA A 161 -10.40 0.08 -11.36
N ASP A 162 -11.14 0.65 -12.32
CA ASP A 162 -10.81 0.62 -13.75
C ASP A 162 -9.50 1.32 -14.12
N GLU A 163 -9.11 2.36 -13.36
CA GLU A 163 -7.82 3.04 -13.57
C GLU A 163 -6.62 2.13 -13.32
N TYR A 164 -6.71 1.17 -12.39
CA TYR A 164 -5.61 0.23 -12.10
C TYR A 164 -5.38 -0.79 -13.23
N ALA A 165 -6.39 -1.06 -14.04
CA ALA A 165 -6.28 -1.87 -15.26
C ALA A 165 -6.08 -1.03 -16.52
N ASN A 166 -5.84 0.29 -16.39
CA ASN A 166 -5.74 1.23 -17.51
C ASN A 166 -6.97 1.23 -18.46
N ILE A 167 -8.14 0.78 -17.99
CA ILE A 167 -9.42 0.86 -18.70
C ILE A 167 -9.86 2.33 -18.78
N THR A 168 -9.69 3.07 -17.70
CA THR A 168 -9.82 4.53 -17.66
C THR A 168 -8.46 5.15 -17.31
N ARG A 169 -8.15 6.32 -17.88
CA ARG A 169 -6.84 6.96 -17.75
C ARG A 169 -6.95 8.42 -17.31
N PRO A 170 -7.55 8.73 -16.14
CA PRO A 170 -7.77 10.11 -15.70
C PRO A 170 -6.48 10.88 -15.47
N HIS A 171 -5.35 10.18 -15.24
CA HIS A 171 -4.03 10.74 -14.99
C HIS A 171 -2.96 10.15 -15.93
N GLY A 172 -3.33 9.82 -17.18
CA GLY A 172 -2.46 9.11 -18.11
C GLY A 172 -2.35 7.61 -17.78
N HIS A 173 -1.25 6.99 -18.14
CA HIS A 173 -0.98 5.59 -17.80
C HIS A 173 -0.85 5.41 -16.29
N TRP A 174 -1.63 4.51 -15.71
CA TRP A 174 -1.57 4.17 -14.28
C TRP A 174 -0.61 3.01 -14.08
N LYS A 175 0.58 3.34 -13.57
CA LYS A 175 1.61 2.35 -13.26
C LYS A 175 1.51 1.91 -11.80
N ASP A 176 1.24 0.64 -11.57
CA ASP A 176 1.23 0.07 -10.22
C ASP A 176 2.02 -1.24 -10.15
N SER A 177 2.09 -1.84 -8.97
CA SER A 177 2.78 -3.09 -8.71
C SER A 177 2.04 -3.93 -7.68
N ALA A 178 2.05 -5.24 -7.89
CA ALA A 178 1.52 -6.22 -6.95
C ALA A 178 2.35 -7.51 -7.02
N PHE A 179 2.08 -8.43 -6.11
CA PHE A 179 2.66 -9.76 -6.11
C PHE A 179 1.64 -10.81 -5.66
N ALA A 180 1.85 -12.05 -6.08
CA ALA A 180 1.18 -13.21 -5.53
C ALA A 180 2.19 -14.15 -4.87
N VAL A 181 1.79 -14.79 -3.78
CA VAL A 181 2.61 -15.75 -3.04
C VAL A 181 1.80 -16.99 -2.66
N THR A 182 2.49 -18.14 -2.56
CA THR A 182 1.89 -19.41 -2.12
C THR A 182 2.65 -19.96 -0.90
N GLY A 183 2.15 -21.06 -0.35
CA GLY A 183 2.73 -21.69 0.84
C GLY A 183 2.33 -20.97 2.14
N SER A 184 3.13 -21.07 3.19
CA SER A 184 2.84 -20.42 4.47
C SER A 184 2.87 -18.88 4.40
N ALA A 185 3.46 -18.32 3.34
CA ALA A 185 3.34 -16.90 3.02
C ALA A 185 1.88 -16.49 2.77
N ALA A 186 1.10 -17.28 2.04
CA ALA A 186 -0.33 -17.04 1.83
C ALA A 186 -1.12 -17.12 3.14
N ALA A 187 -0.83 -18.10 3.98
CA ALA A 187 -1.46 -18.24 5.29
C ALA A 187 -1.17 -17.06 6.24
N HIS A 188 -0.01 -16.39 6.09
CA HIS A 188 0.26 -15.15 6.81
C HIS A 188 -0.72 -14.03 6.43
N PHE A 189 -0.97 -13.81 5.13
CA PHE A 189 -1.94 -12.80 4.67
C PHE A 189 -3.37 -13.19 5.04
N GLU A 190 -3.73 -14.48 5.05
CA GLU A 190 -5.00 -14.95 5.57
C GLU A 190 -5.18 -14.61 7.05
N GLY A 191 -4.16 -14.89 7.88
CA GLY A 191 -4.15 -14.53 9.30
C GLY A 191 -4.30 -13.03 9.52
N LEU A 192 -3.64 -12.21 8.69
CA LEU A 192 -3.75 -10.76 8.73
C LEU A 192 -5.17 -10.28 8.39
N PHE A 193 -5.77 -10.82 7.33
CA PHE A 193 -7.17 -10.56 6.99
C PHE A 193 -8.12 -10.93 8.12
N LEU A 194 -7.99 -12.15 8.68
CA LEU A 194 -8.86 -12.66 9.74
C LEU A 194 -8.73 -11.85 11.03
N ALA A 195 -7.53 -11.38 11.37
CA ALA A 195 -7.33 -10.46 12.49
C ALA A 195 -8.09 -9.14 12.26
N GLY A 196 -7.95 -8.52 11.09
CA GLY A 196 -8.71 -7.33 10.68
C GLY A 196 -10.22 -7.56 10.67
N TRP A 197 -10.66 -8.75 10.22
CA TRP A 197 -12.07 -9.16 10.26
C TRP A 197 -12.63 -9.21 11.69
N ARG A 198 -11.87 -9.76 12.62
CA ARG A 198 -12.25 -9.81 14.05
C ARG A 198 -12.09 -8.48 14.77
N GLY A 199 -11.41 -7.51 14.16
CA GLY A 199 -11.10 -6.21 14.78
C GLY A 199 -9.93 -6.30 15.76
N CYS A 200 -9.03 -7.25 15.55
CA CYS A 200 -7.81 -7.47 16.33
C CYS A 200 -6.57 -7.12 15.52
N ASP A 201 -5.45 -6.92 16.20
CA ASP A 201 -4.14 -6.87 15.57
C ASP A 201 -3.53 -8.27 15.50
N MET A 202 -2.81 -8.58 14.42
CA MET A 202 -2.04 -9.82 14.35
C MET A 202 -0.66 -9.62 14.97
N ALA A 203 -0.18 -10.61 15.72
CA ALA A 203 1.22 -10.66 16.14
C ALA A 203 2.12 -10.71 14.90
N CYS A 204 3.16 -9.88 14.88
CA CYS A 204 4.08 -9.85 13.76
C CYS A 204 5.25 -10.79 14.01
N PRO A 205 5.67 -11.60 13.02
CA PRO A 205 6.88 -12.39 13.15
C PRO A 205 8.08 -11.50 13.46
N GLN A 206 9.05 -12.05 14.21
CA GLN A 206 10.31 -11.34 14.39
C GLN A 206 10.99 -11.14 13.04
N LEU A 207 11.49 -9.93 12.81
CA LEU A 207 12.15 -9.53 11.58
C LEU A 207 13.61 -10.03 11.51
N SER A 208 13.90 -11.13 12.20
CA SER A 208 15.25 -11.69 12.32
C SER A 208 15.52 -12.68 11.19
N GLY A 209 16.66 -12.52 10.55
CA GLY A 209 17.28 -13.53 9.69
C GLY A 209 17.35 -13.16 8.20
N GLU A 210 18.21 -13.90 7.51
CA GLU A 210 18.52 -13.83 6.08
C GLU A 210 17.50 -14.58 5.18
N ARG A 211 16.22 -14.60 5.58
CA ARG A 211 15.20 -15.34 4.84
C ARG A 211 14.87 -14.66 3.52
N GLY A 212 14.59 -15.46 2.50
CA GLY A 212 14.20 -15.00 1.16
C GLY A 212 12.88 -14.22 1.15
N PHE A 213 11.95 -14.53 2.07
CA PHE A 213 10.65 -13.86 2.21
C PHE A 213 10.38 -13.44 3.66
N VAL A 214 10.03 -12.17 3.86
CA VAL A 214 9.65 -11.64 5.18
C VAL A 214 8.40 -10.78 5.05
N PRO A 215 7.23 -11.25 5.51
CA PRO A 215 6.01 -10.45 5.49
C PRO A 215 6.11 -9.32 6.53
N VAL A 216 5.56 -8.16 6.16
CA VAL A 216 5.56 -6.95 6.98
C VAL A 216 4.16 -6.36 7.01
N HIS A 217 3.70 -5.98 8.18
CA HIS A 217 2.48 -5.21 8.32
C HIS A 217 2.59 -4.20 9.45
N ASP A 218 1.87 -3.10 9.29
CA ASP A 218 1.63 -2.10 10.32
C ASP A 218 0.13 -2.03 10.64
N SER A 219 -0.20 -1.89 11.91
CA SER A 219 -1.56 -1.79 12.45
C SER A 219 -1.58 -0.72 13.54
N PRO A 220 -1.61 0.56 13.17
CA PRO A 220 -1.57 1.64 14.14
C PRO A 220 -2.84 1.65 15.02
N PRO A 221 -2.68 2.08 16.25
CA PRO A 221 -1.48 2.65 16.87
C PRO A 221 -0.62 1.63 17.62
N ALA A 222 -1.06 0.36 17.71
CA ALA A 222 -0.37 -0.66 18.49
C ALA A 222 0.92 -1.15 17.80
N LEU A 223 0.92 -1.17 16.48
CA LEU A 223 2.04 -1.65 15.66
C LEU A 223 2.27 -0.68 14.50
N ARG A 224 3.27 0.17 14.60
CA ARG A 224 3.59 1.23 13.63
C ARG A 224 5.09 1.39 13.41
N GLY A 225 5.47 1.88 12.23
CA GLY A 225 6.84 2.20 11.86
C GLY A 225 7.74 0.99 11.63
N ARG A 226 7.18 -0.22 11.47
CA ARG A 226 7.96 -1.42 11.18
C ARG A 226 8.51 -1.40 9.76
N ALA A 227 7.66 -1.02 8.79
CA ALA A 227 8.11 -0.85 7.42
C ALA A 227 9.18 0.24 7.33
N SER A 228 8.99 1.39 8.01
CA SER A 228 10.01 2.43 8.09
C SER A 228 11.36 1.92 8.60
N ALA A 229 11.36 1.16 9.70
CA ALA A 229 12.58 0.58 10.28
C ALA A 229 13.26 -0.42 9.34
N LEU A 230 12.49 -1.26 8.62
CA LEU A 230 13.03 -2.21 7.66
C LEU A 230 13.60 -1.54 6.43
N ILE A 231 12.83 -0.62 5.85
CA ILE A 231 13.22 0.12 4.65
C ILE A 231 14.46 0.98 4.94
N SER A 232 14.47 1.74 6.04
CA SER A 232 15.64 2.56 6.40
C SER A 232 16.89 1.72 6.64
N ARG A 233 16.76 0.55 7.30
CA ARG A 233 17.88 -0.38 7.49
C ARG A 233 18.38 -0.96 6.18
N ALA A 234 17.48 -1.33 5.26
CA ALA A 234 17.86 -1.84 3.94
C ALA A 234 18.63 -0.79 3.13
N ILE A 235 18.15 0.46 3.12
CA ILE A 235 18.80 1.59 2.44
C ILE A 235 20.17 1.89 3.07
N PHE A 236 20.26 1.91 4.40
CA PHE A 236 21.51 2.15 5.12
C PHE A 236 22.57 1.10 4.80
N ASN A 237 22.18 -0.16 4.67
CA ASN A 237 23.09 -1.27 4.37
C ASN A 237 23.39 -1.44 2.86
N ALA A 238 22.71 -0.70 1.98
CA ALA A 238 22.93 -0.79 0.54
C ALA A 238 24.33 -0.27 0.18
N THR A 239 24.98 -0.98 -0.76
CA THR A 239 26.34 -0.70 -1.22
C THR A 239 26.43 -0.36 -2.71
N ALA A 240 25.46 -0.83 -3.52
CA ALA A 240 25.46 -0.63 -4.95
C ALA A 240 24.30 0.24 -5.44
N ARG A 241 23.03 -0.12 -5.10
CA ARG A 241 21.86 0.58 -5.62
C ARG A 241 20.72 0.66 -4.61
N VAL A 242 19.98 1.79 -4.65
CA VAL A 242 18.69 2.00 -4.00
C VAL A 242 17.73 2.60 -5.02
N TRP A 243 16.77 1.82 -5.51
CA TRP A 243 15.80 2.24 -6.51
C TRP A 243 14.39 2.17 -5.94
N ILE A 244 13.60 3.23 -6.13
CA ILE A 244 12.33 3.40 -5.42
C ILE A 244 11.23 3.83 -6.38
N PHE A 245 10.10 3.11 -6.32
CA PHE A 245 8.82 3.57 -6.84
C PHE A 245 7.97 4.13 -5.69
N THR A 246 7.42 5.33 -5.85
CA THR A 246 6.43 5.84 -4.89
C THR A 246 5.52 6.91 -5.51
N PRO A 247 4.19 6.87 -5.24
CA PRO A 247 3.29 7.93 -5.70
C PRO A 247 3.45 9.23 -4.93
N TYR A 248 3.87 9.14 -3.66
CA TYR A 248 4.05 10.27 -2.76
C TYR A 248 5.39 10.16 -2.06
N LEU A 249 6.21 11.21 -2.15
CA LEU A 249 7.55 11.25 -1.59
C LEU A 249 7.59 12.27 -0.45
N CYS A 250 7.37 11.80 0.75
CA CYS A 250 7.51 12.53 1.99
C CYS A 250 7.88 11.55 3.13
N PRO A 251 9.04 10.87 3.02
CA PRO A 251 9.44 9.86 3.98
C PRO A 251 9.67 10.50 5.36
N ASP A 252 9.62 9.66 6.39
CA ASP A 252 10.05 10.07 7.72
C ASP A 252 11.57 10.35 7.77
N GLU A 253 12.00 10.93 8.87
CA GLU A 253 13.41 11.35 9.04
C GLU A 253 14.41 10.20 8.92
N ARG A 254 14.04 8.97 9.33
CA ARG A 254 14.90 7.78 9.25
C ARG A 254 15.20 7.41 7.80
N ILE A 255 14.16 7.30 6.98
CA ILE A 255 14.30 6.97 5.56
C ILE A 255 14.97 8.13 4.82
N PHE A 256 14.60 9.39 5.14
CA PHE A 256 15.24 10.56 4.55
C PHE A 256 16.75 10.60 4.81
N ALA A 257 17.16 10.39 6.07
CA ALA A 257 18.57 10.36 6.45
C ALA A 257 19.32 9.19 5.79
N ALA A 258 18.71 7.99 5.74
CA ALA A 258 19.31 6.83 5.08
C ALA A 258 19.52 7.04 3.56
N LEU A 259 18.57 7.70 2.87
CA LEU A 259 18.72 8.05 1.45
C LEU A 259 19.87 9.04 1.21
N CYS A 260 19.97 10.07 2.06
CA CYS A 260 21.06 11.05 1.97
C CYS A 260 22.43 10.40 2.25
N ASP A 261 22.51 9.52 3.26
CA ASP A 261 23.73 8.79 3.59
C ASP A 261 24.13 7.83 2.45
N ALA A 262 23.21 7.05 1.91
CA ALA A 262 23.48 6.16 0.79
C ALA A 262 24.03 6.94 -0.43
N ALA A 263 23.41 8.08 -0.79
CA ALA A 263 23.88 8.92 -1.86
C ALA A 263 25.29 9.50 -1.58
N ALA A 264 25.57 9.91 -0.35
CA ALA A 264 26.88 10.41 0.07
C ALA A 264 27.97 9.32 0.01
N ARG A 265 27.61 8.05 0.24
CA ARG A 265 28.51 6.89 0.08
C ARG A 265 28.75 6.49 -1.38
N GLY A 266 28.09 7.15 -2.35
CA GLY A 266 28.21 6.84 -3.78
C GLY A 266 27.27 5.72 -4.27
N VAL A 267 26.31 5.28 -3.45
CA VAL A 267 25.27 4.33 -3.86
C VAL A 267 24.39 4.96 -4.96
N ASP A 268 24.01 4.21 -5.99
CA ASP A 268 23.12 4.70 -7.04
C ASP A 268 21.68 4.81 -6.56
N VAL A 269 21.33 5.96 -5.98
CA VAL A 269 19.99 6.22 -5.42
C VAL A 269 19.12 6.89 -6.48
N LYS A 270 18.06 6.18 -6.92
CA LYS A 270 17.07 6.66 -7.90
C LYS A 270 15.65 6.51 -7.36
N ILE A 271 14.82 7.54 -7.55
CA ILE A 271 13.41 7.54 -7.12
C ILE A 271 12.53 7.93 -8.30
N LEU A 272 11.50 7.14 -8.58
CA LEU A 272 10.46 7.41 -9.57
C LEU A 272 9.19 7.90 -8.89
N VAL A 273 8.74 9.09 -9.28
CA VAL A 273 7.49 9.73 -8.83
C VAL A 273 6.58 10.04 -10.02
N PRO A 274 5.27 10.32 -9.83
CA PRO A 274 4.40 10.67 -10.94
C PRO A 274 4.81 12.01 -11.61
N ALA A 275 4.66 12.11 -12.94
CA ALA A 275 4.67 13.40 -13.64
C ALA A 275 3.28 14.05 -13.60
N VAL A 276 2.21 13.25 -13.66
CA VAL A 276 0.81 13.71 -13.62
C VAL A 276 0.23 13.31 -12.26
N PRO A 277 -0.01 14.27 -11.35
CA PRO A 277 -0.49 13.95 -10.00
C PRO A 277 -2.00 13.68 -9.95
N ASP A 278 -2.43 12.79 -9.03
CA ASP A 278 -3.83 12.60 -8.65
C ASP A 278 -4.32 13.69 -7.68
N LYS A 279 -3.42 14.22 -6.83
CA LYS A 279 -3.68 15.26 -5.81
C LYS A 279 -2.62 16.34 -5.84
N LYS A 280 -3.01 17.55 -6.19
CA LYS A 280 -2.09 18.69 -6.31
C LYS A 280 -1.36 19.03 -4.99
N SER A 281 -2.03 18.91 -3.84
CA SER A 281 -1.43 19.16 -2.52
C SER A 281 -0.34 18.14 -2.17
N ALA A 282 -0.61 16.84 -2.32
CA ALA A 282 0.37 15.79 -2.08
C ALA A 282 1.57 15.90 -3.04
N TYR A 283 1.31 16.29 -4.27
CA TYR A 283 2.38 16.51 -5.26
C TYR A 283 3.27 17.70 -4.91
N ALA A 284 2.70 18.79 -4.37
CA ALA A 284 3.50 19.94 -3.91
C ALA A 284 4.48 19.52 -2.80
N ILE A 285 4.05 18.67 -1.86
CA ILE A 285 4.89 18.11 -0.80
C ILE A 285 5.97 17.19 -1.40
N THR A 286 5.60 16.32 -2.34
CA THR A 286 6.54 15.46 -3.09
C THR A 286 7.64 16.29 -3.75
N LEU A 287 7.31 17.40 -4.41
CA LEU A 287 8.28 18.28 -5.07
C LEU A 287 9.21 18.99 -4.07
N ASP A 288 8.71 19.42 -2.91
CA ASP A 288 9.58 20.00 -1.87
C ASP A 288 10.56 18.97 -1.32
N CYS A 289 10.09 17.78 -0.98
CA CYS A 289 10.96 16.69 -0.54
C CYS A 289 11.98 16.30 -1.62
N THR A 290 11.54 16.19 -2.89
CA THR A 290 12.42 15.97 -4.05
C THR A 290 13.55 17.01 -4.10
N ALA A 291 13.22 18.30 -4.01
CA ALA A 291 14.22 19.36 -4.04
C ALA A 291 15.24 19.26 -2.90
N ARG A 292 14.84 18.75 -1.74
CA ARG A 292 15.73 18.50 -0.59
C ARG A 292 16.64 17.30 -0.85
N LEU A 293 16.13 16.21 -1.38
CA LEU A 293 16.87 14.98 -1.69
C LEU A 293 17.87 15.19 -2.84
N VAL A 294 17.45 15.88 -3.92
CA VAL A 294 18.33 16.19 -5.07
C VAL A 294 19.55 17.01 -4.66
N ARG A 295 19.40 17.98 -3.74
CA ARG A 295 20.53 18.72 -3.18
C ARG A 295 21.51 17.86 -2.36
N ARG A 296 21.11 16.66 -1.99
CA ARG A 296 21.93 15.66 -1.27
C ARG A 296 22.45 14.55 -2.18
N GLY A 297 22.33 14.70 -3.52
CA GLY A 297 22.84 13.74 -4.51
C GLY A 297 21.89 12.62 -4.90
N VAL A 298 20.67 12.57 -4.33
CA VAL A 298 19.65 11.59 -4.75
C VAL A 298 19.07 11.98 -6.10
N LYS A 299 18.97 11.02 -7.03
CA LYS A 299 18.39 11.24 -8.36
C LYS A 299 16.88 10.96 -8.32
N VAL A 300 16.06 11.94 -8.68
CA VAL A 300 14.59 11.79 -8.72
C VAL A 300 14.08 12.05 -10.13
N TYR A 301 13.19 11.18 -10.61
CA TYR A 301 12.65 11.21 -11.97
C TYR A 301 11.12 11.23 -11.94
N ALA A 302 10.53 11.97 -12.86
CA ALA A 302 9.09 12.01 -13.09
C ALA A 302 8.69 11.02 -14.19
N TYR A 303 7.83 10.06 -13.88
CA TYR A 303 7.28 9.11 -14.83
C TYR A 303 6.34 9.83 -15.80
N THR A 304 6.77 10.05 -17.04
CA THR A 304 6.06 10.94 -17.98
C THR A 304 4.79 10.36 -18.58
N PRO A 305 4.61 9.03 -18.73
CA PRO A 305 3.35 8.50 -19.30
C PRO A 305 2.12 8.73 -18.43
N GLY A 306 2.29 9.06 -17.12
CA GLY A 306 1.14 9.33 -16.27
C GLY A 306 1.42 9.25 -14.77
N PHE A 307 0.56 8.51 -14.06
CA PHE A 307 0.60 8.41 -12.61
C PHE A 307 1.39 7.18 -12.16
N MET A 308 2.51 7.40 -11.49
CA MET A 308 3.29 6.36 -10.83
C MET A 308 2.63 6.02 -9.49
N HIS A 309 1.93 4.89 -9.40
CA HIS A 309 1.31 4.42 -8.17
C HIS A 309 1.99 3.18 -7.59
N ALA A 310 3.00 2.61 -8.25
CA ALA A 310 3.78 1.49 -7.73
C ALA A 310 4.50 1.87 -6.42
N LYS A 311 4.65 0.89 -5.54
CA LYS A 311 5.34 1.02 -4.26
C LYS A 311 6.33 -0.12 -4.13
N ALA A 312 7.58 0.21 -4.38
CA ALA A 312 8.68 -0.73 -4.19
C ALA A 312 9.96 -0.01 -3.75
N VAL A 313 10.76 -0.69 -2.96
CA VAL A 313 12.11 -0.26 -2.61
C VAL A 313 13.05 -1.40 -2.92
N ILE A 314 13.96 -1.21 -3.86
CA ILE A 314 14.97 -2.17 -4.27
C ILE A 314 16.28 -1.73 -3.64
N CYS A 315 16.93 -2.62 -2.88
CA CYS A 315 18.24 -2.40 -2.29
C CYS A 315 19.14 -3.58 -2.65
N ASP A 316 20.15 -3.33 -3.47
CA ASP A 316 21.09 -4.35 -3.99
C ASP A 316 20.33 -5.60 -4.53
N GLY A 317 20.48 -6.76 -3.89
CA GLY A 317 19.86 -8.04 -4.29
C GLY A 317 18.50 -8.33 -3.64
N GLY A 318 17.84 -7.34 -3.01
CA GLY A 318 16.54 -7.54 -2.39
C GLY A 318 15.56 -6.42 -2.70
N CYS A 319 14.26 -6.70 -2.56
CA CYS A 319 13.24 -5.68 -2.70
C CYS A 319 12.17 -5.76 -1.61
N PHE A 320 11.54 -4.61 -1.35
CA PHE A 320 10.34 -4.47 -0.54
C PHE A 320 9.18 -4.05 -1.43
N LEU A 321 8.08 -4.82 -1.38
CA LEU A 321 6.86 -4.58 -2.15
C LEU A 321 5.66 -4.54 -1.20
N GLY A 322 4.68 -3.68 -1.46
CA GLY A 322 3.48 -3.66 -0.65
C GLY A 322 2.54 -2.49 -0.92
N SER A 323 1.71 -2.19 0.06
CA SER A 323 0.79 -1.06 0.01
C SER A 323 1.41 0.27 0.48
N TYR A 324 2.63 0.25 1.02
CA TYR A 324 3.31 1.38 1.64
C TYR A 324 3.77 2.45 0.66
N ASN A 325 3.20 3.62 0.72
CA ASN A 325 3.82 4.81 0.11
C ASN A 325 4.99 5.28 0.98
N LEU A 326 5.96 5.99 0.40
CA LEU A 326 6.99 6.68 1.18
C LEU A 326 6.48 8.05 1.65
N ASP A 327 5.41 8.04 2.43
CA ASP A 327 4.87 9.21 3.14
C ASP A 327 4.60 8.89 4.61
N CYS A 328 4.60 9.92 5.45
CA CYS A 328 4.42 9.79 6.90
C CYS A 328 3.07 9.16 7.25
N ARG A 329 2.03 9.37 6.43
CA ARG A 329 0.72 8.78 6.67
C ARG A 329 0.75 7.27 6.50
N SER A 330 1.36 6.78 5.43
CA SER A 330 1.49 5.34 5.15
C SER A 330 2.39 4.65 6.18
N LEU A 331 3.49 5.28 6.55
CA LEU A 331 4.48 4.70 7.46
C LEU A 331 4.05 4.69 8.93
N TRP A 332 3.07 5.55 9.36
CA TRP A 332 2.77 5.75 10.78
C TRP A 332 1.29 5.71 11.16
N LEU A 333 0.36 5.92 10.23
CA LEU A 333 -1.07 6.11 10.53
C LEU A 333 -1.98 5.10 9.86
N ASN A 334 -1.61 4.56 8.69
CA ASN A 334 -2.43 3.59 7.99
C ASN A 334 -2.16 2.16 8.46
N TYR A 335 -3.17 1.31 8.32
CA TYR A 335 -2.98 -0.13 8.27
C TYR A 335 -2.41 -0.47 6.90
N GLU A 336 -1.25 -1.09 6.87
CA GLU A 336 -0.52 -1.40 5.65
C GLU A 336 0.01 -2.84 5.70
N CYS A 337 0.33 -3.39 4.53
CA CYS A 337 0.99 -4.68 4.43
C CYS A 337 1.90 -4.77 3.20
N GLY A 338 2.86 -5.68 3.26
CA GLY A 338 3.78 -5.97 2.19
C GLY A 338 4.73 -7.09 2.56
N ALA A 339 5.79 -7.25 1.80
CA ALA A 339 6.84 -8.21 2.09
C ALA A 339 8.20 -7.71 1.58
N ARG A 340 9.26 -8.16 2.27
CA ARG A 340 10.62 -8.10 1.75
C ARG A 340 10.93 -9.42 1.06
N PHE A 341 11.46 -9.33 -0.14
CA PHE A 341 12.02 -10.43 -0.92
C PHE A 341 13.53 -10.25 -1.02
N LYS A 342 14.30 -11.30 -0.82
CA LYS A 342 15.75 -11.29 -1.02
C LYS A 342 16.11 -11.94 -2.37
N ASP A 343 15.28 -12.87 -2.81
CA ASP A 343 15.42 -13.62 -4.05
C ASP A 343 14.08 -13.66 -4.80
N GLY A 344 14.00 -14.37 -5.90
CA GLY A 344 12.78 -14.60 -6.66
C GLY A 344 12.41 -13.40 -7.54
N ILE A 345 11.44 -12.58 -7.13
CA ILE A 345 10.89 -11.49 -7.97
C ILE A 345 11.73 -10.21 -8.00
N THR A 346 12.86 -10.13 -7.27
CA THR A 346 13.68 -8.91 -7.17
C THR A 346 14.18 -8.42 -8.54
N ASP A 347 14.60 -9.34 -9.40
CA ASP A 347 15.09 -9.00 -10.75
C ASP A 347 13.96 -8.54 -11.67
N ASP A 348 12.75 -9.09 -11.51
CA ASP A 348 11.56 -8.64 -12.26
C ASP A 348 11.21 -7.19 -11.88
N VAL A 349 11.24 -6.87 -10.57
CA VAL A 349 10.99 -5.52 -10.07
C VAL A 349 12.07 -4.55 -10.55
N ALA A 350 13.34 -4.98 -10.61
CA ALA A 350 14.44 -4.16 -11.08
C ALA A 350 14.32 -3.88 -12.60
N ARG A 351 14.00 -4.89 -13.40
CA ARG A 351 13.73 -4.71 -14.85
C ARG A 351 12.57 -3.77 -15.13
N ASP A 352 11.49 -3.90 -14.34
CA ASP A 352 10.34 -3.00 -14.42
C ASP A 352 10.73 -1.56 -14.06
N PHE A 353 11.60 -1.37 -13.03
CA PHE A 353 12.13 -0.07 -12.69
C PHE A 353 12.92 0.56 -13.83
N GLU A 354 13.81 -0.18 -14.46
CA GLU A 354 14.61 0.28 -15.62
C GLU A 354 13.72 0.67 -16.80
N GLY A 355 12.70 -0.15 -17.11
CA GLY A 355 11.72 0.16 -18.14
C GLY A 355 10.95 1.45 -17.86
N CYS A 356 10.52 1.67 -16.62
CA CYS A 356 9.86 2.92 -16.21
C CYS A 356 10.84 4.11 -16.21
N LEU A 357 12.10 3.90 -15.81
CA LEU A 357 13.12 4.94 -15.79
C LEU A 357 13.41 5.47 -17.22
N ALA A 358 13.44 4.57 -18.21
CA ALA A 358 13.61 4.93 -19.62
C ALA A 358 12.46 5.85 -20.14
N LEU A 359 11.29 5.79 -19.52
CA LEU A 359 10.12 6.60 -19.82
C LEU A 359 9.98 7.81 -18.89
N SER A 360 11.03 8.19 -18.16
CA SER A 360 10.98 9.21 -17.12
C SER A 360 11.94 10.35 -17.40
N ALA A 361 11.60 11.54 -16.91
CA ALA A 361 12.44 12.73 -17.02
C ALA A 361 13.03 13.11 -15.65
N PRO A 362 14.30 13.54 -15.57
CA PRO A 362 14.90 13.98 -14.32
C PRO A 362 14.19 15.22 -13.78
N ILE A 363 14.03 15.28 -12.45
CA ILE A 363 13.48 16.46 -11.76
C ILE A 363 14.64 17.28 -11.22
N GLU A 364 14.81 18.49 -11.77
CA GLU A 364 15.75 19.45 -11.23
C GLU A 364 15.20 20.07 -9.92
N GLY A 365 16.07 20.19 -8.91
CA GLY A 365 15.72 20.64 -7.56
C GLY A 365 15.34 22.14 -7.42
N ARG A 366 14.44 22.68 -8.27
CA ARG A 366 13.98 24.06 -8.20
C ARG A 366 13.03 24.28 -7.03
N LYS A 367 13.33 25.29 -6.17
CA LYS A 367 12.50 25.65 -5.02
C LYS A 367 11.13 26.20 -5.48
N ARG A 368 10.02 25.60 -5.04
CA ARG A 368 8.68 26.20 -5.10
C ARG A 368 8.31 26.73 -3.71
N ARG A 369 8.12 28.06 -3.56
CA ARG A 369 7.82 28.72 -2.27
C ARG A 369 6.54 28.24 -1.58
N LEU A 370 5.53 27.79 -2.35
CA LEU A 370 4.22 27.35 -1.82
C LEU A 370 4.28 26.01 -1.06
N ALA A 371 5.22 25.14 -1.39
CA ALA A 371 5.34 23.81 -0.76
C ALA A 371 5.77 23.89 0.71
N ARG A 372 6.50 24.94 1.12
CA ARG A 372 6.93 25.13 2.52
C ARG A 372 5.79 25.35 3.50
N LEU A 373 4.65 25.91 3.05
CA LEU A 373 3.48 26.14 3.91
C LEU A 373 2.71 24.84 4.20
N LEU A 374 2.86 23.82 3.36
CA LEU A 374 2.14 22.54 3.46
C LEU A 374 2.99 21.41 4.08
N SER A 375 4.30 21.59 4.18
CA SER A 375 5.21 20.53 4.69
C SER A 375 5.01 20.15 6.17
N PRO A 376 4.52 21.04 7.07
CA PRO A 376 4.19 20.63 8.44
C PRO A 376 2.98 19.69 8.53
N LEU A 377 2.29 19.42 7.42
CA LEU A 377 1.02 18.68 7.31
C LEU A 377 1.18 17.27 6.73
N ALA A 378 2.37 16.93 6.31
CA ALA A 378 2.77 15.60 5.80
C ALA A 378 3.38 14.71 6.92
#